data_6b9152fedd04e1dea977b0f52933c1e0
#
_entry.id   6b9152fedd04e1dea977b0f52933c1e0
#
_cell.length_a   1.000
_cell.length_b   1.000
_cell.length_c   1.000
_cell.angle_alpha   90.00
_cell.angle_beta   90.00
_cell.angle_gamma   90.00
#
_symmetry.space_group_name_H-M   'P 1'
#
loop_
_entity.id
_entity.type
_entity.pdbx_description
1 polymer ?
#
loop_
_entity_poly.entity_id
_entity_poly.type
_entity_poly.pdbx_seq_one_letter_code
_entity_poly.pdbx_strand_id
1 'polypeptide(L)'
;LILCHRTLQEDAKGVIKHLSKMIESYPSEQEDRKQSYYAIREDWNSNVGKLSSLSKPKKARRVAQTLFLNKTCFNGLFRVNRKGEFNVPIGSYVNPSFPNSEDLLEVQKALQGVTTHEAPFEECENWVSKDSFVYFDPPYRPLSDTAHFVSYSKDDFNDQDQERLATLFRELDQKGAKLLLSNSDPKNTV
;
A
#
# COMPACT_ATOMS: atom_id res chain seq x y z
N LEU A 1 -2.52 3.39 -0.52
CA LEU A 1 -2.77 2.24 0.38
C LEU A 1 -3.90 2.53 1.39
N ILE A 2 -3.92 3.66 2.07
CA ILE A 2 -4.97 4.06 3.02
C ILE A 2 -6.39 3.90 2.42
N LEU A 3 -6.59 4.37 1.18
CA LEU A 3 -7.86 4.19 0.48
C LEU A 3 -8.26 2.70 0.39
N CYS A 4 -7.31 1.80 0.15
CA CYS A 4 -7.60 0.36 0.06
C CYS A 4 -8.12 -0.20 1.39
N HIS A 5 -7.43 0.11 2.50
CA HIS A 5 -7.85 -0.35 3.83
C HIS A 5 -9.22 0.21 4.21
N ARG A 6 -9.44 1.52 4.09
CA ARG A 6 -10.73 2.15 4.39
C ARG A 6 -11.86 1.58 3.52
N THR A 7 -11.63 1.41 2.22
CA THR A 7 -12.66 0.89 1.31
C THR A 7 -12.96 -0.58 1.60
N LEU A 8 -11.95 -1.42 1.90
CA LEU A 8 -12.18 -2.81 2.29
C LEU A 8 -12.94 -2.89 3.63
N GLN A 9 -12.60 -2.05 4.59
CA GLN A 9 -13.33 -1.96 5.86
C GLN A 9 -14.80 -1.62 5.66
N GLU A 10 -15.10 -0.67 4.76
CA GLU A 10 -16.45 -0.13 4.55
C GLU A 10 -17.29 -0.92 3.54
N ASP A 11 -16.67 -1.52 2.52
CA ASP A 11 -17.35 -2.09 1.35
C ASP A 11 -16.55 -3.20 0.65
N ALA A 12 -16.15 -4.23 1.37
CA ALA A 12 -15.47 -5.38 0.76
C ALA A 12 -16.33 -6.06 -0.32
N LYS A 13 -17.66 -6.11 -0.14
CA LYS A 13 -18.57 -6.68 -1.14
C LYS A 13 -18.55 -5.90 -2.47
N GLY A 14 -18.46 -4.58 -2.42
CA GLY A 14 -18.29 -3.76 -3.61
C GLY A 14 -16.97 -4.01 -4.32
N VAL A 15 -15.87 -4.15 -3.56
CA VAL A 15 -14.54 -4.52 -4.09
C VAL A 15 -14.59 -5.88 -4.74
N ILE A 16 -15.13 -6.91 -4.07
CA ILE A 16 -15.30 -8.28 -4.58
C ILE A 16 -16.06 -8.25 -5.91
N LYS A 17 -17.20 -7.59 -5.96
CA LYS A 17 -18.02 -7.47 -7.18
C LYS A 17 -17.23 -6.94 -8.38
N HIS A 18 -16.41 -5.92 -8.18
CA HIS A 18 -15.60 -5.34 -9.27
C HIS A 18 -14.41 -6.24 -9.62
N LEU A 19 -13.75 -6.83 -8.62
CA LEU A 19 -12.60 -7.72 -8.84
C LEU A 19 -13.02 -9.00 -9.59
N SER A 20 -14.12 -9.65 -9.17
CA SER A 20 -14.64 -10.85 -9.84
C SER A 20 -14.92 -10.61 -11.33
N LYS A 21 -15.52 -9.46 -11.68
CA LYS A 21 -15.75 -9.10 -13.08
C LYS A 21 -14.46 -8.97 -13.88
N MET A 22 -13.39 -8.40 -13.28
CA MET A 22 -12.09 -8.28 -13.94
C MET A 22 -11.43 -9.65 -14.14
N ILE A 23 -11.57 -10.54 -13.15
CA ILE A 23 -11.04 -11.92 -13.21
C ILE A 23 -11.78 -12.73 -14.26
N GLU A 24 -13.11 -12.70 -14.26
CA GLU A 24 -13.97 -13.39 -15.24
C GLU A 24 -13.67 -12.95 -16.68
N SER A 25 -13.33 -11.69 -16.87
CA SER A 25 -12.99 -11.13 -18.18
C SER A 25 -11.49 -11.20 -18.51
N TYR A 26 -10.66 -11.83 -17.66
CA TYR A 26 -9.22 -11.92 -17.91
C TYR A 26 -8.94 -12.90 -19.06
N PRO A 27 -8.36 -12.42 -20.19
CA PRO A 27 -8.24 -13.24 -21.39
C PRO A 27 -7.19 -14.36 -21.24
N SER A 28 -7.37 -15.45 -22.03
CA SER A 28 -6.40 -16.54 -22.15
C SER A 28 -5.20 -16.14 -23.01
N GLU A 29 -5.44 -15.35 -24.06
CA GLU A 29 -4.42 -14.96 -25.02
C GLU A 29 -3.53 -13.82 -24.50
N GLN A 30 -2.23 -13.90 -24.76
CA GLN A 30 -1.24 -12.97 -24.18
C GLN A 30 -1.47 -11.52 -24.62
N GLU A 31 -1.76 -11.30 -25.89
CA GLU A 31 -1.95 -9.94 -26.41
C GLU A 31 -3.23 -9.30 -25.86
N ASP A 32 -4.29 -10.08 -25.71
CA ASP A 32 -5.54 -9.62 -25.12
C ASP A 32 -5.38 -9.32 -23.62
N ARG A 33 -4.60 -10.14 -22.88
CA ARG A 33 -4.23 -9.84 -21.49
C ARG A 33 -3.51 -8.51 -21.37
N LYS A 34 -2.58 -8.24 -22.27
CA LYS A 34 -1.83 -7.00 -22.32
C LYS A 34 -2.73 -5.79 -22.57
N GLN A 35 -3.64 -5.93 -23.53
CA GLN A 35 -4.62 -4.90 -23.86
C GLN A 35 -5.55 -4.60 -22.66
N SER A 36 -6.11 -5.64 -22.05
CA SER A 36 -6.96 -5.55 -20.86
C SER A 36 -6.22 -4.89 -19.68
N TYR A 37 -4.99 -5.33 -19.42
CA TYR A 37 -4.16 -4.78 -18.35
C TYR A 37 -3.93 -3.27 -18.51
N TYR A 38 -3.53 -2.83 -19.71
CA TYR A 38 -3.25 -1.41 -19.95
C TYR A 38 -4.52 -0.57 -19.92
N ALA A 39 -5.66 -1.08 -20.37
CA ALA A 39 -6.94 -0.40 -20.25
C ALA A 39 -7.34 -0.18 -18.77
N ILE A 40 -7.20 -1.21 -17.92
CA ILE A 40 -7.46 -1.10 -16.48
C ILE A 40 -6.47 -0.12 -15.83
N ARG A 41 -5.20 -0.14 -16.21
CA ARG A 41 -4.18 0.77 -15.69
C ARG A 41 -4.47 2.23 -16.07
N GLU A 42 -4.91 2.49 -17.28
CA GLU A 42 -5.28 3.83 -17.76
C GLU A 42 -6.50 4.36 -16.99
N ASP A 43 -7.54 3.54 -16.82
CA ASP A 43 -8.71 3.90 -16.01
C ASP A 43 -8.32 4.17 -14.53
N TRP A 44 -7.43 3.36 -13.97
CA TRP A 44 -6.87 3.62 -12.63
C TRP A 44 -6.15 4.96 -12.59
N ASN A 45 -5.31 5.27 -13.56
CA ASN A 45 -4.53 6.51 -13.64
C ASN A 45 -5.39 7.76 -13.86
N SER A 46 -6.53 7.65 -14.55
CA SER A 46 -7.45 8.77 -14.81
C SER A 46 -8.05 9.42 -13.55
N ASN A 47 -7.97 8.70 -12.43
CA ASN A 47 -8.52 9.14 -11.13
C ASN A 47 -7.43 9.61 -10.13
N VAL A 48 -6.18 9.72 -10.57
CA VAL A 48 -5.11 10.28 -9.73
C VAL A 48 -5.43 11.73 -9.35
N GLY A 49 -5.18 12.09 -8.08
CA GLY A 49 -5.49 13.42 -7.54
C GLY A 49 -6.97 13.67 -7.20
N LYS A 50 -7.87 12.72 -7.48
CA LYS A 50 -9.33 12.86 -7.24
C LYS A 50 -9.88 11.88 -6.19
N LEU A 51 -9.02 11.25 -5.40
CA LEU A 51 -9.40 10.13 -4.54
C LEU A 51 -10.44 10.49 -3.47
N SER A 52 -10.34 11.68 -2.89
CA SER A 52 -11.27 12.19 -1.87
C SER A 52 -12.69 12.42 -2.40
N SER A 53 -12.82 12.78 -3.69
CA SER A 53 -14.10 13.07 -4.33
C SER A 53 -14.78 11.83 -4.95
N LEU A 54 -14.15 10.66 -4.89
CA LEU A 54 -14.73 9.44 -5.45
C LEU A 54 -15.95 8.99 -4.62
N SER A 55 -17.05 8.67 -5.31
CA SER A 55 -18.20 7.99 -4.70
C SER A 55 -17.81 6.58 -4.22
N LYS A 56 -18.58 6.03 -3.27
CA LYS A 56 -18.33 4.69 -2.69
C LYS A 56 -18.14 3.60 -3.78
N PRO A 57 -18.98 3.48 -4.81
CA PRO A 57 -18.76 2.49 -5.87
C PRO A 57 -17.47 2.72 -6.67
N LYS A 58 -17.09 3.99 -6.89
CA LYS A 58 -15.83 4.31 -7.59
C LYS A 58 -14.60 3.98 -6.75
N LYS A 59 -14.66 4.17 -5.43
CA LYS A 59 -13.61 3.74 -4.50
C LYS A 59 -13.45 2.21 -4.53
N ALA A 60 -14.56 1.46 -4.44
CA ALA A 60 -14.55 0.00 -4.52
C ALA A 60 -13.95 -0.50 -5.85
N ARG A 61 -14.34 0.10 -6.99
CA ARG A 61 -13.75 -0.21 -8.30
C ARG A 61 -12.24 0.06 -8.32
N ARG A 62 -11.81 1.21 -7.79
CA ARG A 62 -10.39 1.56 -7.77
C ARG A 62 -9.56 0.59 -6.92
N VAL A 63 -10.10 0.15 -5.79
CA VAL A 63 -9.43 -0.85 -4.95
C VAL A 63 -9.35 -2.20 -5.66
N ALA A 64 -10.43 -2.64 -6.30
CA ALA A 64 -10.42 -3.85 -7.14
C ALA A 64 -9.37 -3.76 -8.27
N GLN A 65 -9.28 -2.61 -8.95
CA GLN A 65 -8.24 -2.37 -9.96
C GLN A 65 -6.83 -2.42 -9.35
N THR A 66 -6.62 -1.88 -8.15
CA THR A 66 -5.32 -1.94 -7.46
C THR A 66 -4.92 -3.39 -7.18
N LEU A 67 -5.84 -4.20 -6.67
CA LEU A 67 -5.61 -5.63 -6.42
C LEU A 67 -5.33 -6.38 -7.74
N PHE A 68 -6.12 -6.11 -8.78
CA PHE A 68 -5.93 -6.72 -10.09
C PHE A 68 -4.57 -6.37 -10.70
N LEU A 69 -4.22 -5.09 -10.76
CA LEU A 69 -2.97 -4.62 -11.31
C LEU A 69 -1.76 -5.17 -10.55
N ASN A 70 -1.82 -5.20 -9.22
CA ASN A 70 -0.74 -5.77 -8.41
C ASN A 70 -0.54 -7.26 -8.67
N LYS A 71 -1.61 -8.03 -8.87
CA LYS A 71 -1.53 -9.48 -9.14
C LYS A 71 -1.15 -9.82 -10.58
N THR A 72 -1.28 -8.89 -11.51
CA THR A 72 -1.01 -9.11 -12.94
C THR A 72 0.21 -8.34 -13.46
N CYS A 73 0.76 -7.40 -12.68
CA CYS A 73 1.95 -6.65 -13.06
C CYS A 73 3.25 -7.43 -12.83
N PHE A 74 4.33 -6.92 -13.39
CA PHE A 74 5.68 -7.47 -13.21
C PHE A 74 6.05 -7.56 -11.73
N ASN A 75 6.38 -8.75 -11.26
CA ASN A 75 6.80 -9.08 -9.89
C ASN A 75 5.84 -8.61 -8.77
N GLY A 76 4.57 -8.36 -9.06
CA GLY A 76 3.63 -7.89 -8.04
C GLY A 76 3.99 -6.53 -7.42
N LEU A 77 4.75 -5.71 -8.12
CA LEU A 77 5.22 -4.43 -7.62
C LEU A 77 4.07 -3.40 -7.56
N PHE A 78 4.05 -2.58 -6.53
CA PHE A 78 3.25 -1.36 -6.51
C PHE A 78 4.20 -0.17 -6.66
N ARG A 79 4.18 0.48 -7.82
CA ARG A 79 5.02 1.64 -8.10
C ARG A 79 4.24 2.70 -8.87
N VAL A 80 4.41 3.96 -8.46
CA VAL A 80 3.85 5.12 -9.14
C VAL A 80 4.97 6.07 -9.60
N ASN A 81 4.71 6.81 -10.68
CA ASN A 81 5.60 7.87 -11.12
C ASN A 81 5.39 9.16 -10.28
N ARG A 82 6.15 10.22 -10.59
CA ARG A 82 6.05 11.52 -9.89
C ARG A 82 4.65 12.17 -9.98
N LYS A 83 3.83 11.78 -10.95
CA LYS A 83 2.43 12.23 -11.08
C LYS A 83 1.46 11.39 -10.24
N GLY A 84 1.93 10.34 -9.57
CA GLY A 84 1.11 9.39 -8.83
C GLY A 84 0.44 8.34 -9.71
N GLU A 85 0.82 8.20 -10.99
CA GLU A 85 0.28 7.21 -11.92
C GLU A 85 0.99 5.87 -11.76
N PHE A 86 0.22 4.79 -11.70
CA PHE A 86 0.76 3.42 -11.68
C PHE A 86 1.50 3.14 -12.99
N ASN A 87 2.78 2.77 -12.90
CA ASN A 87 3.68 2.67 -14.06
C ASN A 87 4.38 1.32 -14.21
N VAL A 88 3.99 0.30 -13.44
CA VAL A 88 4.55 -1.04 -13.60
C VAL A 88 4.01 -1.67 -14.90
N PRO A 89 4.85 -2.35 -15.70
CA PRO A 89 4.39 -3.08 -16.88
C PRO A 89 3.63 -4.36 -16.48
N ILE A 90 2.92 -4.95 -17.42
CA ILE A 90 2.30 -6.27 -17.24
C ILE A 90 3.38 -7.33 -16.94
N GLY A 91 3.04 -8.29 -16.09
CA GLY A 91 3.83 -9.49 -15.85
C GLY A 91 3.55 -10.61 -16.85
N SER A 92 4.26 -11.71 -16.73
CA SER A 92 4.11 -12.89 -17.61
C SER A 92 3.10 -13.92 -17.09
N TYR A 93 2.27 -13.56 -16.09
CA TYR A 93 1.35 -14.50 -15.45
C TYR A 93 0.20 -14.90 -16.39
N VAL A 94 0.07 -16.21 -16.60
CA VAL A 94 -1.08 -16.79 -17.33
C VAL A 94 -2.26 -17.00 -16.39
N ASN A 95 -2.00 -17.52 -15.19
CA ASN A 95 -2.99 -17.76 -14.14
C ASN A 95 -2.57 -17.03 -12.85
N PRO A 96 -2.78 -15.71 -12.75
CA PRO A 96 -2.46 -14.98 -11.55
C PRO A 96 -3.35 -15.41 -10.38
N SER A 97 -2.75 -15.57 -9.20
CA SER A 97 -3.50 -15.89 -7.98
C SER A 97 -4.11 -14.63 -7.39
N PHE A 98 -5.42 -14.49 -7.53
CA PHE A 98 -6.19 -13.42 -6.92
C PHE A 98 -6.69 -13.81 -5.53
N PRO A 99 -6.89 -12.83 -4.61
CA PRO A 99 -7.60 -13.10 -3.37
C PRO A 99 -9.04 -13.50 -3.69
N ASN A 100 -9.54 -14.52 -3.02
CA ASN A 100 -10.93 -14.93 -3.16
C ASN A 100 -11.87 -14.02 -2.34
N SER A 101 -13.18 -14.25 -2.46
CA SER A 101 -14.18 -13.44 -1.76
C SER A 101 -14.11 -13.61 -0.25
N GLU A 102 -13.79 -14.80 0.23
CA GLU A 102 -13.66 -15.11 1.65
C GLU A 102 -12.46 -14.38 2.28
N ASP A 103 -11.29 -14.41 1.60
CA ASP A 103 -10.10 -13.67 2.01
C ASP A 103 -10.42 -12.17 2.22
N LEU A 104 -11.14 -11.55 1.28
CA LEU A 104 -11.46 -10.12 1.36
C LEU A 104 -12.49 -9.81 2.45
N LEU A 105 -13.41 -10.72 2.74
CA LEU A 105 -14.35 -10.59 3.85
C LEU A 105 -13.65 -10.78 5.21
N GLU A 106 -12.68 -11.68 5.32
CA GLU A 106 -11.86 -11.83 6.53
C GLU A 106 -10.98 -10.59 6.75
N VAL A 107 -10.42 -9.99 5.69
CA VAL A 107 -9.73 -8.69 5.79
C VAL A 107 -10.69 -7.60 6.28
N GLN A 108 -11.91 -7.54 5.74
CA GLN A 108 -12.93 -6.60 6.24
C GLN A 108 -13.19 -6.77 7.73
N LYS A 109 -13.34 -8.01 8.17
CA LYS A 109 -13.58 -8.35 9.58
C LYS A 109 -12.39 -7.97 10.47
N ALA A 110 -11.18 -8.29 10.03
CA ALA A 110 -9.95 -7.92 10.74
C ALA A 110 -9.76 -6.38 10.87
N LEU A 111 -10.27 -5.62 9.91
CA LEU A 111 -10.21 -4.16 9.93
C LEU A 111 -11.30 -3.50 10.79
N GLN A 112 -12.27 -4.25 11.35
CA GLN A 112 -13.28 -3.67 12.25
C GLN A 112 -12.62 -3.10 13.51
N GLY A 113 -12.98 -1.87 13.86
CA GLY A 113 -12.38 -1.16 14.98
C GLY A 113 -10.99 -0.56 14.72
N VAL A 114 -10.40 -0.82 13.54
CA VAL A 114 -9.12 -0.22 13.14
C VAL A 114 -9.33 1.20 12.64
N THR A 115 -8.56 2.15 13.15
CA THR A 115 -8.51 3.51 12.62
C THR A 115 -7.24 3.68 11.77
N THR A 116 -7.40 4.20 10.54
CA THR A 116 -6.29 4.45 9.64
C THR A 116 -6.05 5.95 9.50
N HIS A 117 -4.82 6.39 9.72
CA HIS A 117 -4.40 7.78 9.59
C HIS A 117 -3.41 7.93 8.41
N GLU A 118 -3.49 9.07 7.71
CA GLU A 118 -2.53 9.49 6.71
C GLU A 118 -1.91 10.78 7.25
N ALA A 119 -0.77 10.64 7.92
CA ALA A 119 -0.14 11.70 8.68
C ALA A 119 1.37 11.44 8.78
N PRO A 120 2.18 12.46 9.10
CA PRO A 120 3.56 12.24 9.54
C PRO A 120 3.61 11.28 10.72
N PHE A 121 4.69 10.49 10.81
CA PHE A 121 4.78 9.44 11.82
C PHE A 121 4.81 10.00 13.26
N GLU A 122 5.27 11.22 13.44
CA GLU A 122 5.28 11.91 14.74
C GLU A 122 3.88 12.09 15.32
N GLU A 123 2.86 12.22 14.48
CA GLU A 123 1.49 12.39 14.97
C GLU A 123 0.97 11.15 15.73
N CYS A 124 1.63 9.99 15.61
CA CYS A 124 1.26 8.81 16.38
C CYS A 124 1.34 9.05 17.89
N GLU A 125 2.15 10.02 18.33
CA GLU A 125 2.25 10.45 19.73
C GLU A 125 0.90 10.81 20.35
N ASN A 126 -0.01 11.36 19.55
CA ASN A 126 -1.36 11.75 19.97
C ASN A 126 -2.27 10.55 20.31
N TRP A 127 -1.92 9.35 19.85
CA TRP A 127 -2.73 8.13 20.02
C TRP A 127 -2.06 7.11 20.94
N VAL A 128 -0.82 7.34 21.35
CA VAL A 128 -0.03 6.41 22.16
C VAL A 128 -0.15 6.74 23.64
N SER A 129 -0.46 5.73 24.44
CA SER A 129 -0.47 5.75 25.91
C SER A 129 0.54 4.76 26.48
N LYS A 130 0.69 4.74 27.82
CA LYS A 130 1.53 3.77 28.54
C LYS A 130 1.14 2.30 28.30
N ASP A 131 -0.11 2.05 27.90
CA ASP A 131 -0.62 0.69 27.67
C ASP A 131 -0.55 0.29 26.18
N SER A 132 -0.01 1.19 25.33
CA SER A 132 0.09 0.95 23.89
C SER A 132 1.28 0.06 23.56
N PHE A 133 1.10 -0.77 22.52
CA PHE A 133 2.19 -1.40 21.79
C PHE A 133 2.31 -0.71 20.42
N VAL A 134 3.51 -0.23 20.07
CA VAL A 134 3.77 0.48 18.81
C VAL A 134 4.82 -0.29 18.02
N TYR A 135 4.49 -0.63 16.78
CA TYR A 135 5.42 -1.21 15.82
C TYR A 135 5.75 -0.19 14.74
N PHE A 136 7.05 0.13 14.61
CA PHE A 136 7.58 1.00 13.57
C PHE A 136 8.22 0.17 12.46
N ASP A 137 7.77 0.38 11.23
CA ASP A 137 8.34 -0.22 10.01
C ASP A 137 8.64 0.90 9.00
N PRO A 138 9.67 1.73 9.27
CA PRO A 138 10.05 2.82 8.39
C PRO A 138 10.69 2.29 7.10
N PRO A 139 10.80 3.12 6.05
CA PRO A 139 11.67 2.81 4.93
C PRO A 139 13.09 2.55 5.43
N TYR A 140 13.65 1.39 5.07
CA TYR A 140 14.95 0.96 5.56
C TYR A 140 16.07 1.78 4.94
N ARG A 141 17.10 2.07 5.74
CA ARG A 141 18.31 2.69 5.24
C ARG A 141 18.96 1.79 4.18
N PRO A 142 19.35 2.33 2.99
CA PRO A 142 20.03 1.55 1.97
C PRO A 142 21.32 0.90 2.51
N LEU A 143 21.53 -0.41 2.23
CA LEU A 143 22.72 -1.13 2.67
C LEU A 143 23.97 -0.79 1.83
N SER A 144 23.81 -0.13 0.68
CA SER A 144 24.88 0.31 -0.21
C SER A 144 24.44 1.49 -1.06
N ASP A 145 25.39 2.27 -1.58
CA ASP A 145 25.14 3.41 -2.46
C ASP A 145 24.41 3.02 -3.76
N THR A 146 24.51 1.77 -4.18
CA THR A 146 23.79 1.24 -5.34
C THR A 146 22.35 0.81 -5.04
N ALA A 147 21.97 0.73 -3.78
CA ALA A 147 20.61 0.33 -3.36
C ALA A 147 19.58 1.49 -3.39
N HIS A 148 19.96 2.68 -3.85
CA HIS A 148 19.08 3.84 -4.01
C HIS A 148 17.93 3.66 -5.03
N PHE A 149 17.85 2.50 -5.72
CA PHE A 149 16.83 2.24 -6.75
C PHE A 149 15.43 1.94 -6.21
N VAL A 150 15.21 1.95 -4.91
CA VAL A 150 13.91 1.59 -4.30
C VAL A 150 13.34 2.74 -3.47
N SER A 151 13.33 3.95 -4.02
CA SER A 151 12.54 5.03 -3.44
C SER A 151 11.04 4.77 -3.68
N TYR A 152 10.33 4.30 -2.65
CA TYR A 152 8.88 4.07 -2.69
C TYR A 152 8.07 5.34 -2.38
N SER A 153 8.71 6.41 -1.94
CA SER A 153 8.06 7.66 -1.56
C SER A 153 8.55 8.83 -2.42
N LYS A 154 7.77 9.89 -2.47
CA LYS A 154 8.06 11.13 -3.17
C LYS A 154 9.22 11.88 -2.51
N ASP A 155 9.34 11.70 -1.20
CA ASP A 155 10.39 12.23 -0.35
C ASP A 155 11.12 11.03 0.27
N ASP A 156 12.41 10.89 0.03
CA ASP A 156 13.22 9.80 0.57
C ASP A 156 13.31 9.94 2.09
N PHE A 157 13.08 8.83 2.81
CA PHE A 157 13.27 8.77 4.26
C PHE A 157 14.78 8.81 4.54
N ASN A 158 15.27 9.98 4.90
CA ASN A 158 16.70 10.27 5.01
C ASN A 158 17.22 10.15 6.46
N ASP A 159 18.50 10.45 6.68
CA ASP A 159 19.12 10.34 7.99
C ASP A 159 18.49 11.28 9.04
N GLN A 160 18.01 12.47 8.64
CA GLN A 160 17.28 13.38 9.54
C GLN A 160 15.93 12.77 9.97
N ASP A 161 15.26 12.05 9.07
CA ASP A 161 14.04 11.33 9.40
C ASP A 161 14.30 10.16 10.35
N GLN A 162 15.44 9.47 10.20
CA GLN A 162 15.88 8.44 11.14
C GLN A 162 16.13 9.01 12.53
N GLU A 163 16.78 10.19 12.64
CA GLU A 163 17.02 10.89 13.90
C GLU A 163 15.71 11.34 14.57
N ARG A 164 14.76 11.86 13.78
CA ARG A 164 13.43 12.23 14.28
C ARG A 164 12.67 11.00 14.80
N LEU A 165 12.74 9.88 14.08
CA LEU A 165 12.13 8.63 14.51
C LEU A 165 12.75 8.10 15.80
N ALA A 166 14.09 8.16 15.91
CA ALA A 166 14.79 7.77 17.15
C ALA A 166 14.43 8.66 18.34
N THR A 167 14.16 9.94 18.10
CA THR A 167 13.71 10.87 19.13
C THR A 167 12.30 10.51 19.58
N LEU A 168 11.36 10.35 18.66
CA LEU A 168 10.00 9.91 18.95
C LEU A 168 9.98 8.58 19.71
N PHE A 169 10.81 7.62 19.29
CA PHE A 169 10.90 6.31 19.96
C PHE A 169 11.25 6.49 21.45
N ARG A 170 12.24 7.33 21.79
CA ARG A 170 12.61 7.62 23.18
C ARG A 170 11.50 8.33 23.96
N GLU A 171 10.79 9.25 23.33
CA GLU A 171 9.67 9.96 23.95
C GLU A 171 8.51 9.02 24.30
N LEU A 172 8.18 8.11 23.39
CA LEU A 172 7.15 7.11 23.62
C LEU A 172 7.56 6.05 24.66
N ASP A 173 8.83 5.67 24.71
CA ASP A 173 9.39 4.82 25.76
C ASP A 173 9.26 5.48 27.14
N GLN A 174 9.58 6.78 27.24
CA GLN A 174 9.40 7.56 28.48
C GLN A 174 7.93 7.67 28.90
N LYS A 175 6.98 7.64 27.96
CA LYS A 175 5.53 7.53 28.25
C LYS A 175 5.14 6.15 28.77
N GLY A 176 6.04 5.15 28.69
CA GLY A 176 5.81 3.78 29.13
C GLY A 176 5.17 2.87 28.10
N ALA A 177 5.09 3.28 26.83
CA ALA A 177 4.62 2.44 25.75
C ALA A 177 5.61 1.30 25.44
N LYS A 178 5.11 0.17 24.97
CA LYS A 178 5.95 -0.95 24.48
C LYS A 178 6.23 -0.72 22.99
N LEU A 179 7.51 -0.74 22.61
CA LEU A 179 7.93 -0.34 21.29
C LEU A 179 8.73 -1.45 20.59
N LEU A 180 8.50 -1.60 19.30
CA LEU A 180 9.28 -2.45 18.41
C LEU A 180 9.57 -1.68 17.12
N LEU A 181 10.82 -1.68 16.68
CA LEU A 181 11.28 -1.05 15.45
C LEU A 181 12.00 -2.09 14.58
N SER A 182 11.59 -2.22 13.33
CA SER A 182 12.37 -2.92 12.31
C SER A 182 13.17 -1.92 11.48
N ASN A 183 14.43 -2.26 11.17
CA ASN A 183 15.25 -1.47 10.27
C ASN A 183 16.38 -2.34 9.69
N SER A 184 17.06 -1.84 8.64
CA SER A 184 18.32 -2.40 8.18
C SER A 184 19.47 -2.02 9.13
N ASP A 185 20.51 -2.86 9.15
CA ASP A 185 21.79 -2.59 9.83
C ASP A 185 22.91 -2.40 8.79
N PRO A 186 23.06 -1.21 8.20
CA PRO A 186 24.12 -0.94 7.25
C PRO A 186 25.48 -0.90 7.96
N LYS A 187 26.48 -1.56 7.37
CA LYS A 187 27.86 -1.72 7.93
C LYS A 187 28.60 -0.42 8.23
N ASN A 188 28.06 0.74 7.80
CA ASN A 188 28.66 2.06 7.94
C ASN A 188 27.85 2.99 8.85
N THR A 189 27.08 2.47 9.80
CA THR A 189 26.54 3.29 10.89
C THR A 189 27.65 3.60 11.88
N VAL A 190 28.16 4.82 11.83
CA VAL A 190 29.01 5.40 12.86
C VAL A 190 28.13 5.89 14.00
#